data_7172d020b2f24b10b50cd0a7de83d5ce
#
_entry.id   7172d020b2f24b10b50cd0a7de83d5ce
#
_cell.length_a   1.000
_cell.length_b   1.000
_cell.length_c   1.000
_cell.angle_alpha   90.00
_cell.angle_beta   90.00
_cell.angle_gamma   90.00
#
_symmetry.space_group_name_H-M   'P 1'
#
loop_
_entity.id
_entity.type
_entity.pdbx_description
1 polymer ?
#
loop_
_entity_poly.entity_id
_entity_poly.type
_entity_poly.pdbx_seq_one_letter_code
_entity_poly.pdbx_strand_id
1 'polypeptide(L)'
;MDWQGRKSTRSEYALSAFKSELESFVSAYGGNWSVYIKDLKTGNVVNINDREMYPASTIKAFVMASVYDQIRQGKMQYSSGVYSLLWDMITVSDNECYNELVRRQGGGSFVGGTAVVNQYLRKNGYKNTGCHSSLHPSSSAWSSDGWRNTASAKDCGRLLEKIYRGQCVSQQYSREMLNLLLHQTKRYKIPSGLPTGIVCANKTGETSSVQHDMAIVYGKKTNYVLCIFSEGASEDHLLYGIRSISSRVYQYLNK
;
A
#
# COMPACT_ATOMS: atom_id res chain seq x y z
N MET A 1 4.69 42.89 3.51
CA MET A 1 4.75 41.57 2.86
C MET A 1 5.46 40.64 3.84
N ASP A 2 4.75 39.72 4.42
CA ASP A 2 5.34 38.88 5.47
C ASP A 2 6.29 37.81 4.87
N TRP A 3 7.32 37.52 5.62
CA TRP A 3 8.38 36.61 5.22
C TRP A 3 7.92 35.14 5.12
N GLN A 4 6.78 34.77 5.70
CA GLN A 4 6.16 33.44 5.68
C GLN A 4 5.49 33.14 4.32
N GLY A 5 4.90 34.11 3.67
CA GLY A 5 4.26 33.95 2.35
C GLY A 5 5.24 33.59 1.21
N ARG A 6 6.49 34.04 1.28
CA ARG A 6 7.51 33.71 0.26
C ARG A 6 8.09 32.29 0.40
N LYS A 7 8.14 31.74 1.62
CA LYS A 7 8.59 30.34 1.84
C LYS A 7 7.54 29.34 1.36
N SER A 8 6.26 29.61 1.59
CA SER A 8 5.14 28.80 1.13
C SER A 8 5.12 28.68 -0.40
N THR A 9 5.17 29.80 -1.12
CA THR A 9 5.13 29.81 -2.59
C THR A 9 6.31 29.11 -3.26
N ARG A 10 7.53 29.19 -2.68
CA ARG A 10 8.71 28.49 -3.22
C ARG A 10 8.61 26.97 -3.01
N SER A 11 8.08 26.53 -1.87
CA SER A 11 7.86 25.11 -1.56
C SER A 11 6.74 24.54 -2.45
N GLU A 12 5.65 25.25 -2.62
CA GLU A 12 4.54 24.85 -3.50
C GLU A 12 4.97 24.77 -4.97
N TYR A 13 5.75 25.74 -5.44
CA TYR A 13 6.31 25.70 -6.79
C TYR A 13 7.25 24.50 -7.00
N ALA A 14 8.13 24.22 -6.03
CA ALA A 14 9.04 23.07 -6.10
C ALA A 14 8.28 21.73 -6.11
N LEU A 15 7.19 21.60 -5.33
CA LEU A 15 6.35 20.42 -5.32
C LEU A 15 5.60 20.24 -6.65
N SER A 16 5.06 21.34 -7.21
CA SER A 16 4.39 21.32 -8.50
C SER A 16 5.35 20.93 -9.63
N ALA A 17 6.57 21.48 -9.64
CA ALA A 17 7.60 21.12 -10.62
C ALA A 17 8.00 19.65 -10.52
N PHE A 18 8.18 19.12 -9.31
CA PHE A 18 8.49 17.72 -9.08
C PHE A 18 7.34 16.79 -9.53
N LYS A 19 6.10 17.18 -9.23
CA LYS A 19 4.92 16.44 -9.72
C LYS A 19 4.92 16.38 -11.25
N SER A 20 5.12 17.51 -11.93
CA SER A 20 5.16 17.60 -13.41
C SER A 20 6.31 16.76 -13.99
N GLU A 21 7.49 16.72 -13.33
CA GLU A 21 8.60 15.85 -13.71
C GLU A 21 8.20 14.38 -13.67
N LEU A 22 7.57 13.94 -12.57
CA LEU A 22 7.11 12.55 -12.44
C LEU A 22 5.99 12.20 -13.42
N GLU A 23 5.04 13.10 -13.65
CA GLU A 23 3.97 12.91 -14.65
C GLU A 23 4.56 12.74 -16.05
N SER A 24 5.53 13.57 -16.42
CA SER A 24 6.26 13.47 -17.69
C SER A 24 7.04 12.14 -17.79
N PHE A 25 7.70 11.74 -16.70
CA PHE A 25 8.41 10.47 -16.64
C PHE A 25 7.47 9.28 -16.89
N VAL A 26 6.39 9.15 -16.12
CA VAL A 26 5.48 8.00 -16.25
C VAL A 26 4.74 8.00 -17.60
N SER A 27 4.42 9.17 -18.15
CA SER A 27 3.79 9.29 -19.46
C SER A 27 4.72 8.84 -20.61
N ALA A 28 5.98 9.24 -20.56
CA ALA A 28 6.97 8.89 -21.56
C ALA A 28 7.49 7.45 -21.41
N TYR A 29 7.46 6.89 -20.20
CA TYR A 29 8.02 5.60 -19.88
C TYR A 29 7.20 4.43 -20.46
N GLY A 30 5.88 4.63 -20.68
CA GLY A 30 4.96 3.60 -21.16
C GLY A 30 4.39 2.74 -20.02
N GLY A 31 3.32 1.99 -20.34
CA GLY A 31 2.49 1.33 -19.34
C GLY A 31 1.52 2.29 -18.65
N ASN A 32 0.76 1.77 -17.71
CA ASN A 32 -0.22 2.51 -16.92
C ASN A 32 0.27 2.65 -15.48
N TRP A 33 0.41 3.88 -15.00
CA TRP A 33 0.97 4.17 -13.68
C TRP A 33 -0.01 4.98 -12.83
N SER A 34 -0.09 4.61 -11.55
CA SER A 34 -0.71 5.42 -10.48
C SER A 34 0.31 5.55 -9.35
N VAL A 35 0.58 6.79 -8.94
CA VAL A 35 1.62 7.08 -7.93
C VAL A 35 1.05 8.01 -6.86
N TYR A 36 1.19 7.61 -5.60
CA TYR A 36 0.85 8.44 -4.46
C TYR A 36 2.07 8.59 -3.55
N ILE A 37 2.40 9.85 -3.22
CA ILE A 37 3.50 10.22 -2.34
C ILE A 37 2.95 11.14 -1.26
N LYS A 38 3.33 10.90 0.00
CA LYS A 38 3.04 11.84 1.08
C LYS A 38 4.27 12.02 1.96
N ASP A 39 4.76 13.23 2.04
CA ASP A 39 5.76 13.63 3.04
C ASP A 39 5.07 13.66 4.42
N LEU A 40 5.53 12.81 5.33
CA LEU A 40 4.91 12.62 6.64
C LEU A 40 5.27 13.74 7.63
N LYS A 41 6.28 14.56 7.34
CA LYS A 41 6.68 15.71 8.13
C LYS A 41 5.90 16.97 7.74
N THR A 42 5.78 17.25 6.46
CA THR A 42 5.13 18.48 5.95
C THR A 42 3.64 18.28 5.64
N GLY A 43 3.22 17.03 5.39
CA GLY A 43 1.89 16.69 4.92
C GLY A 43 1.69 16.88 3.41
N ASN A 44 2.70 17.34 2.67
CA ASN A 44 2.63 17.53 1.23
C ASN A 44 2.34 16.23 0.49
N VAL A 45 1.49 16.31 -0.53
CA VAL A 45 1.02 15.16 -1.32
C VAL A 45 1.29 15.38 -2.80
N VAL A 46 1.83 14.35 -3.45
CA VAL A 46 1.80 14.19 -4.91
C VAL A 46 0.92 12.99 -5.23
N ASN A 47 -0.06 13.18 -6.09
CA ASN A 47 -0.98 12.14 -6.53
C ASN A 47 -1.10 12.18 -8.05
N ILE A 48 -0.74 11.08 -8.71
CA ILE A 48 -0.69 10.95 -10.17
C ILE A 48 -1.62 9.81 -10.57
N ASN A 49 -2.57 10.08 -11.46
CA ASN A 49 -3.48 9.09 -12.03
C ASN A 49 -4.21 8.26 -10.98
N ASP A 50 -4.78 8.89 -9.94
CA ASP A 50 -5.54 8.20 -8.90
C ASP A 50 -6.76 7.49 -9.48
N ARG A 51 -6.76 6.15 -9.41
CA ARG A 51 -7.85 5.31 -9.93
C ARG A 51 -7.87 3.96 -9.25
N GLU A 52 -8.97 3.27 -9.36
CA GLU A 52 -9.06 1.86 -9.02
C GLU A 52 -8.24 1.01 -10.01
N MET A 53 -7.46 0.08 -9.44
CA MET A 53 -6.71 -0.92 -10.20
C MET A 53 -6.85 -2.28 -9.50
N TYR A 54 -6.56 -3.36 -10.23
CA TYR A 54 -6.43 -4.67 -9.61
C TYR A 54 -5.20 -4.68 -8.69
N PRO A 55 -5.37 -4.89 -7.36
CA PRO A 55 -4.31 -4.63 -6.40
C PRO A 55 -3.30 -5.76 -6.28
N ALA A 56 -3.57 -6.95 -6.85
CA ALA A 56 -2.85 -8.16 -6.50
C ALA A 56 -2.72 -8.29 -4.96
N SER A 57 -1.55 -8.60 -4.45
CA SER A 57 -1.36 -8.82 -3.00
C SER A 57 -1.30 -7.57 -2.13
N THR A 58 -1.40 -6.35 -2.68
CA THR A 58 -1.47 -5.15 -1.83
C THR A 58 -2.77 -5.09 -1.03
N ILE A 59 -3.87 -5.73 -1.50
CA ILE A 59 -5.12 -5.87 -0.75
C ILE A 59 -4.92 -6.50 0.64
N LYS A 60 -3.88 -7.33 0.82
CA LYS A 60 -3.56 -7.99 2.09
C LYS A 60 -3.29 -7.03 3.23
N ALA A 61 -2.77 -5.83 2.95
CA ALA A 61 -2.59 -4.80 3.96
C ALA A 61 -3.92 -4.29 4.53
N PHE A 62 -4.95 -4.18 3.71
CA PHE A 62 -6.29 -3.81 4.16
C PHE A 62 -6.98 -4.94 4.94
N VAL A 63 -6.81 -6.19 4.49
CA VAL A 63 -7.31 -7.36 5.22
C VAL A 63 -6.63 -7.47 6.58
N MET A 64 -5.32 -7.25 6.68
CA MET A 64 -4.59 -7.17 7.96
C MET A 64 -5.22 -6.13 8.90
N ALA A 65 -5.49 -4.93 8.42
CA ALA A 65 -6.11 -3.89 9.23
C ALA A 65 -7.54 -4.25 9.67
N SER A 66 -8.33 -4.89 8.79
CA SER A 66 -9.66 -5.39 9.12
C SER A 66 -9.62 -6.50 10.17
N VAL A 67 -8.66 -7.43 10.10
CA VAL A 67 -8.45 -8.47 11.11
C VAL A 67 -8.17 -7.85 12.48
N TYR A 68 -7.25 -6.91 12.56
CA TYR A 68 -6.98 -6.21 13.84
C TYR A 68 -8.18 -5.42 14.35
N ASP A 69 -9.03 -4.87 13.46
CA ASP A 69 -10.28 -4.22 13.89
C ASP A 69 -11.28 -5.23 14.45
N GLN A 70 -11.41 -6.44 13.88
CA GLN A 70 -12.23 -7.53 14.45
C GLN A 70 -11.69 -8.01 15.80
N ILE A 71 -10.36 -8.10 15.95
CA ILE A 71 -9.73 -8.45 17.24
C ILE A 71 -10.04 -7.38 18.29
N ARG A 72 -9.87 -6.10 17.95
CA ARG A 72 -10.18 -4.98 18.86
C ARG A 72 -11.65 -4.95 19.30
N GLN A 73 -12.56 -5.34 18.40
CA GLN A 73 -14.00 -5.42 18.72
C GLN A 73 -14.38 -6.69 19.49
N GLY A 74 -13.45 -7.58 19.82
CA GLY A 74 -13.73 -8.87 20.46
C GLY A 74 -14.47 -9.88 19.60
N LYS A 75 -14.54 -9.64 18.27
CA LYS A 75 -15.21 -10.52 17.30
C LYS A 75 -14.30 -11.61 16.75
N MET A 76 -13.00 -11.47 16.92
CA MET A 76 -11.99 -12.46 16.59
C MET A 76 -11.00 -12.59 17.74
N GLN A 77 -10.71 -13.82 18.16
CA GLN A 77 -9.69 -14.07 19.17
C GLN A 77 -8.29 -13.87 18.60
N TYR A 78 -7.46 -13.07 19.28
CA TYR A 78 -6.06 -12.91 18.94
C TYR A 78 -5.25 -14.10 19.47
N SER A 79 -5.08 -15.13 18.65
CA SER A 79 -4.32 -16.35 18.97
C SER A 79 -2.99 -16.38 18.21
N SER A 80 -2.07 -17.27 18.66
CA SER A 80 -0.84 -17.54 17.91
C SER A 80 -1.09 -17.99 16.47
N GLY A 81 -2.17 -18.75 16.23
CA GLY A 81 -2.57 -19.18 14.90
C GLY A 81 -3.01 -17.99 14.01
N VAL A 82 -3.75 -17.01 14.54
CA VAL A 82 -4.10 -15.79 13.80
C VAL A 82 -2.86 -14.97 13.52
N TYR A 83 -1.95 -14.84 14.48
CA TYR A 83 -0.69 -14.12 14.27
C TYR A 83 0.18 -14.78 13.19
N SER A 84 0.31 -16.11 13.17
CA SER A 84 1.04 -16.82 12.12
C SER A 84 0.45 -16.58 10.73
N LEU A 85 -0.88 -16.60 10.61
CA LEU A 85 -1.54 -16.28 9.33
C LEU A 85 -1.26 -14.83 8.88
N LEU A 86 -1.33 -13.85 9.79
CA LEU A 86 -0.98 -12.47 9.51
C LEU A 86 0.48 -12.32 9.10
N TRP A 87 1.38 -13.01 9.79
CA TRP A 87 2.80 -13.01 9.49
C TRP A 87 3.08 -13.49 8.08
N ASP A 88 2.62 -14.68 7.71
CA ASP A 88 2.87 -15.27 6.39
C ASP A 88 2.15 -14.50 5.29
N MET A 89 0.91 -14.05 5.54
CA MET A 89 0.16 -13.21 4.59
C MET A 89 0.93 -11.93 4.21
N ILE A 90 1.61 -11.29 5.16
CA ILE A 90 2.30 -10.01 4.92
C ILE A 90 3.75 -10.22 4.52
N THR A 91 4.52 -11.04 5.25
CA THR A 91 5.99 -11.12 5.06
C THR A 91 6.40 -11.89 3.81
N VAL A 92 5.74 -12.99 3.51
CA VAL A 92 5.99 -13.81 2.31
C VAL A 92 4.87 -13.73 1.28
N SER A 93 3.82 -12.96 1.60
CA SER A 93 2.67 -12.75 0.70
C SER A 93 1.86 -14.02 0.42
N ASP A 94 1.68 -14.89 1.42
CA ASP A 94 0.94 -16.13 1.27
C ASP A 94 -0.54 -15.87 0.93
N ASN A 95 -1.05 -16.55 -0.12
CA ASN A 95 -2.41 -16.38 -0.61
C ASN A 95 -3.44 -17.16 0.23
N GLU A 96 -3.07 -18.35 0.70
CA GLU A 96 -4.00 -19.16 1.49
C GLU A 96 -4.20 -18.55 2.88
N CYS A 97 -3.17 -17.91 3.45
CA CYS A 97 -3.32 -17.13 4.68
C CYS A 97 -4.28 -15.95 4.50
N TYR A 98 -4.25 -15.28 3.34
CA TYR A 98 -5.25 -14.26 3.01
C TYR A 98 -6.66 -14.85 2.94
N ASN A 99 -6.85 -15.93 2.17
CA ASN A 99 -8.15 -16.59 2.02
C ASN A 99 -8.72 -17.03 3.37
N GLU A 100 -7.89 -17.63 4.20
CA GLU A 100 -8.27 -18.10 5.54
C GLU A 100 -8.62 -16.94 6.48
N LEU A 101 -7.84 -15.84 6.49
CA LEU A 101 -8.15 -14.69 7.33
C LEU A 101 -9.44 -13.98 6.89
N VAL A 102 -9.73 -13.91 5.58
CA VAL A 102 -11.03 -13.40 5.10
C VAL A 102 -12.15 -14.33 5.56
N ARG A 103 -12.00 -15.64 5.37
CA ARG A 103 -13.00 -16.64 5.78
C ARG A 103 -13.28 -16.58 7.30
N ARG A 104 -12.26 -16.44 8.14
CA ARG A 104 -12.42 -16.34 9.60
C ARG A 104 -13.19 -15.10 10.02
N GLN A 105 -12.99 -13.96 9.36
CA GLN A 105 -13.78 -12.75 9.64
C GLN A 105 -15.28 -12.95 9.36
N GLY A 106 -15.62 -13.84 8.45
CA GLY A 106 -17.00 -14.21 8.11
C GLY A 106 -17.56 -15.41 8.88
N GLY A 107 -16.97 -15.77 10.02
CA GLY A 107 -17.45 -16.93 10.82
C GLY A 107 -17.33 -18.26 10.09
N GLY A 108 -16.35 -18.41 9.20
CA GLY A 108 -16.13 -19.61 8.38
C GLY A 108 -16.61 -19.45 6.91
N SER A 109 -17.28 -18.34 6.58
CA SER A 109 -17.73 -18.00 5.23
C SER A 109 -16.81 -16.97 4.58
N PHE A 110 -16.29 -17.27 3.38
CA PHE A 110 -15.51 -16.30 2.61
C PHE A 110 -16.38 -15.10 2.17
N VAL A 111 -17.63 -15.34 1.71
CA VAL A 111 -18.58 -14.28 1.36
C VAL A 111 -18.88 -13.38 2.56
N GLY A 112 -19.14 -13.98 3.71
CA GLY A 112 -19.32 -13.23 4.97
C GLY A 112 -18.07 -12.40 5.30
N GLY A 113 -16.88 -12.96 5.08
CA GLY A 113 -15.61 -12.28 5.31
C GLY A 113 -15.38 -11.09 4.40
N THR A 114 -15.66 -11.20 3.10
CA THR A 114 -15.57 -10.05 2.18
C THR A 114 -16.52 -8.93 2.59
N ALA A 115 -17.72 -9.25 3.07
CA ALA A 115 -18.66 -8.26 3.59
C ALA A 115 -18.11 -7.52 4.81
N VAL A 116 -17.45 -8.22 5.76
CA VAL A 116 -16.81 -7.63 6.93
C VAL A 116 -15.64 -6.72 6.53
N VAL A 117 -14.75 -7.18 5.63
CA VAL A 117 -13.65 -6.37 5.13
C VAL A 117 -14.19 -5.12 4.43
N ASN A 118 -15.17 -5.24 3.55
CA ASN A 118 -15.76 -4.10 2.85
C ASN A 118 -16.48 -3.12 3.78
N GLN A 119 -17.08 -3.59 4.88
CA GLN A 119 -17.62 -2.71 5.92
C GLN A 119 -16.50 -1.90 6.59
N TYR A 120 -15.36 -2.53 6.93
CA TYR A 120 -14.19 -1.86 7.45
C TYR A 120 -13.66 -0.80 6.49
N LEU A 121 -13.54 -1.13 5.21
CA LEU A 121 -13.06 -0.23 4.16
C LEU A 121 -13.95 1.02 4.05
N ARG A 122 -15.25 0.84 3.95
CA ARG A 122 -16.22 1.95 3.88
C ARG A 122 -16.18 2.84 5.12
N LYS A 123 -16.18 2.24 6.32
CA LYS A 123 -16.11 2.97 7.61
C LYS A 123 -14.85 3.82 7.71
N ASN A 124 -13.73 3.37 7.12
CA ASN A 124 -12.45 4.08 7.15
C ASN A 124 -12.23 5.01 5.94
N GLY A 125 -13.22 5.10 5.02
CA GLY A 125 -13.22 6.00 3.88
C GLY A 125 -12.26 5.58 2.77
N TYR A 126 -11.96 4.29 2.63
CA TYR A 126 -11.22 3.74 1.48
C TYR A 126 -12.19 3.52 0.33
N LYS A 127 -12.37 4.56 -0.51
CA LYS A 127 -13.44 4.61 -1.51
C LYS A 127 -13.14 3.79 -2.76
N ASN A 128 -11.85 3.63 -3.08
CA ASN A 128 -11.36 2.95 -4.28
C ASN A 128 -10.73 1.59 -3.92
N THR A 129 -11.18 0.98 -2.82
CA THR A 129 -10.67 -0.32 -2.38
C THR A 129 -11.82 -1.24 -2.03
N GLY A 130 -11.80 -2.45 -2.58
CA GLY A 130 -12.81 -3.47 -2.38
C GLY A 130 -12.22 -4.88 -2.31
N CYS A 131 -12.73 -5.67 -1.36
CA CYS A 131 -12.40 -7.08 -1.21
C CYS A 131 -13.56 -7.91 -1.77
N HIS A 132 -13.32 -8.65 -2.85
CA HIS A 132 -14.35 -9.36 -3.61
C HIS A 132 -13.98 -10.82 -3.88
N SER A 133 -12.70 -11.10 -4.04
CA SER A 133 -12.23 -12.41 -4.53
C SER A 133 -11.11 -12.99 -3.67
N SER A 134 -11.03 -14.32 -3.69
CA SER A 134 -9.90 -15.08 -3.17
C SER A 134 -8.63 -14.85 -4.01
N LEU A 135 -7.49 -15.22 -3.46
CA LEU A 135 -6.20 -15.21 -4.14
C LEU A 135 -5.67 -16.64 -4.18
N HIS A 136 -5.40 -17.17 -5.36
CA HIS A 136 -4.85 -18.50 -5.56
C HIS A 136 -3.64 -18.48 -6.49
N PRO A 137 -2.60 -19.28 -6.18
CA PRO A 137 -1.38 -19.28 -7.00
C PRO A 137 -1.56 -19.95 -8.36
N SER A 138 -2.53 -20.84 -8.52
CA SER A 138 -2.63 -21.75 -9.68
C SER A 138 -3.98 -21.76 -10.39
N SER A 139 -4.97 -21.01 -9.92
CA SER A 139 -6.33 -21.05 -10.48
C SER A 139 -6.92 -19.66 -10.63
N SER A 140 -8.02 -19.58 -11.37
CA SER A 140 -8.85 -18.38 -11.37
C SER A 140 -9.33 -18.10 -9.95
N ALA A 141 -9.10 -16.89 -9.45
CA ALA A 141 -9.60 -16.47 -8.16
C ALA A 141 -11.13 -16.60 -8.13
N TRP A 142 -11.66 -17.21 -7.08
CA TRP A 142 -13.09 -17.27 -6.85
C TRP A 142 -13.58 -15.92 -6.32
N SER A 143 -14.67 -15.41 -6.87
CA SER A 143 -15.27 -14.14 -6.49
C SER A 143 -16.59 -14.34 -5.75
N SER A 144 -16.81 -13.54 -4.69
CA SER A 144 -18.05 -13.57 -3.91
C SER A 144 -19.26 -12.93 -4.63
N ASP A 145 -19.00 -12.06 -5.59
CA ASP A 145 -19.99 -11.21 -6.27
C ASP A 145 -19.71 -10.99 -7.77
N GLY A 146 -18.78 -11.72 -8.33
CA GLY A 146 -18.36 -11.61 -9.73
C GLY A 146 -17.31 -10.52 -10.01
N TRP A 147 -16.95 -9.69 -8.99
CA TRP A 147 -15.93 -8.65 -9.12
C TRP A 147 -14.55 -9.14 -8.67
N ARG A 148 -13.51 -8.51 -9.19
CA ARG A 148 -12.15 -8.68 -8.71
C ARG A 148 -11.86 -7.70 -7.57
N ASN A 149 -10.89 -8.03 -6.72
CA ASN A 149 -10.39 -7.07 -5.74
C ASN A 149 -9.94 -5.78 -6.42
N THR A 150 -10.16 -4.65 -5.77
CA THR A 150 -9.70 -3.32 -6.22
C THR A 150 -8.94 -2.61 -5.12
N ALA A 151 -8.03 -1.71 -5.50
CA ALA A 151 -7.44 -0.70 -4.64
C ALA A 151 -6.91 0.47 -5.46
N SER A 152 -6.61 1.58 -4.79
CA SER A 152 -5.87 2.69 -5.39
C SER A 152 -4.58 2.99 -4.61
N ALA A 153 -3.58 3.57 -5.31
CA ALA A 153 -2.34 3.99 -4.67
C ALA A 153 -2.59 4.99 -3.53
N LYS A 154 -3.58 5.86 -3.69
CA LYS A 154 -3.99 6.82 -2.66
C LYS A 154 -4.58 6.17 -1.42
N ASP A 155 -5.48 5.19 -1.57
CA ASP A 155 -6.05 4.47 -0.42
C ASP A 155 -4.97 3.67 0.32
N CYS A 156 -4.03 3.04 -0.41
CA CYS A 156 -2.85 2.41 0.17
C CYS A 156 -2.02 3.42 0.99
N GLY A 157 -1.77 4.60 0.42
CA GLY A 157 -1.03 5.65 1.10
C GLY A 157 -1.70 6.14 2.37
N ARG A 158 -3.02 6.28 2.37
CA ARG A 158 -3.81 6.65 3.56
C ARG A 158 -3.76 5.56 4.65
N LEU A 159 -3.80 4.29 4.27
CA LEU A 159 -3.63 3.18 5.20
C LEU A 159 -2.24 3.22 5.84
N LEU A 160 -1.19 3.35 5.05
CA LEU A 160 0.19 3.39 5.55
C LEU A 160 0.44 4.61 6.45
N GLU A 161 -0.11 5.78 6.12
CA GLU A 161 -0.02 6.95 6.99
C GLU A 161 -0.68 6.69 8.34
N LYS A 162 -1.88 6.10 8.37
CA LYS A 162 -2.56 5.74 9.64
C LYS A 162 -1.72 4.76 10.47
N ILE A 163 -1.10 3.76 9.82
CA ILE A 163 -0.21 2.81 10.48
C ILE A 163 1.01 3.55 11.07
N TYR A 164 1.69 4.37 10.27
CA TYR A 164 2.85 5.16 10.72
C TYR A 164 2.54 6.05 11.92
N ARG A 165 1.38 6.71 11.90
CA ARG A 165 0.95 7.62 12.97
C ARG A 165 0.35 6.93 14.21
N GLY A 166 0.26 5.60 14.24
CA GLY A 166 -0.37 4.87 15.35
C GLY A 166 -1.90 5.01 15.39
N GLN A 167 -2.52 5.35 14.27
CA GLN A 167 -3.95 5.66 14.15
C GLN A 167 -4.77 4.58 13.42
N CYS A 168 -4.12 3.51 12.97
CA CYS A 168 -4.81 2.39 12.34
C CYS A 168 -5.29 1.41 13.41
N VAL A 169 -6.59 1.31 13.61
CA VAL A 169 -7.26 0.50 14.65
C VAL A 169 -6.92 0.97 16.07
N SER A 170 -5.67 0.88 16.48
CA SER A 170 -5.12 1.39 17.74
C SER A 170 -3.61 1.64 17.60
N GLN A 171 -3.03 2.34 18.59
CA GLN A 171 -1.58 2.55 18.62
C GLN A 171 -0.81 1.22 18.72
N GLN A 172 -1.31 0.28 19.52
CA GLN A 172 -0.71 -1.05 19.65
C GLN A 172 -0.76 -1.80 18.32
N TYR A 173 -1.95 -1.93 17.72
CA TYR A 173 -2.09 -2.67 16.47
C TYR A 173 -1.41 -2.01 15.27
N SER A 174 -1.31 -0.68 15.28
CA SER A 174 -0.48 0.03 14.28
C SER A 174 0.98 -0.37 14.36
N ARG A 175 1.54 -0.52 15.58
CA ARG A 175 2.94 -1.01 15.76
C ARG A 175 3.09 -2.45 15.29
N GLU A 176 2.12 -3.32 15.56
CA GLU A 176 2.15 -4.70 15.09
C GLU A 176 2.07 -4.78 13.56
N MET A 177 1.17 -4.03 12.93
CA MET A 177 1.08 -3.93 11.47
C MET A 177 2.37 -3.39 10.85
N LEU A 178 2.96 -2.36 11.45
CA LEU A 178 4.25 -1.81 11.00
C LEU A 178 5.37 -2.86 11.08
N ASN A 179 5.40 -3.63 12.18
CA ASN A 179 6.38 -4.71 12.36
C ASN A 179 6.25 -5.76 11.24
N LEU A 180 5.04 -6.17 10.90
CA LEU A 180 4.80 -7.12 9.80
C LEU A 180 5.31 -6.57 8.45
N LEU A 181 5.04 -5.30 8.15
CA LEU A 181 5.49 -4.64 6.92
C LEU A 181 7.02 -4.47 6.86
N LEU A 182 7.68 -4.27 8.00
CA LEU A 182 9.14 -4.20 8.10
C LEU A 182 9.81 -5.55 7.78
N HIS A 183 9.11 -6.66 8.02
CA HIS A 183 9.60 -8.02 7.75
C HIS A 183 9.23 -8.55 6.37
N GLN A 184 8.69 -7.70 5.46
CA GLN A 184 8.46 -8.09 4.07
C GLN A 184 9.75 -8.61 3.42
N THR A 185 9.70 -9.81 2.87
CA THR A 185 10.87 -10.46 2.24
C THR A 185 11.12 -10.01 0.81
N LYS A 186 10.08 -9.53 0.12
CA LYS A 186 10.17 -9.05 -1.28
C LYS A 186 10.65 -7.60 -1.31
N ARG A 187 11.97 -7.43 -1.56
CA ARG A 187 12.66 -6.14 -1.47
C ARG A 187 13.10 -5.54 -2.81
N TYR A 188 12.71 -6.14 -3.93
CA TYR A 188 13.24 -5.85 -5.26
C TYR A 188 12.51 -4.71 -6.02
N LYS A 189 11.52 -4.06 -5.39
CA LYS A 189 10.74 -2.94 -5.95
C LYS A 189 11.16 -1.60 -5.32
N ILE A 190 10.29 -0.93 -4.57
CA ILE A 190 10.60 0.36 -3.92
C ILE A 190 11.91 0.28 -3.12
N PRO A 191 12.14 -0.74 -2.25
CA PRO A 191 13.39 -0.82 -1.49
C PRO A 191 14.65 -0.85 -2.35
N SER A 192 14.62 -1.48 -3.53
CA SER A 192 15.77 -1.54 -4.45
C SER A 192 16.08 -0.22 -5.17
N GLY A 193 15.18 0.75 -5.14
CA GLY A 193 15.43 2.11 -5.63
C GLY A 193 15.95 3.08 -4.58
N LEU A 194 16.10 2.63 -3.32
CA LEU A 194 16.57 3.45 -2.21
C LEU A 194 18.08 3.30 -2.01
N PRO A 195 18.75 4.31 -1.43
CA PRO A 195 20.14 4.16 -1.01
C PRO A 195 20.31 3.04 0.02
N THR A 196 21.51 2.45 0.03
CA THR A 196 21.86 1.39 0.99
C THR A 196 21.64 1.85 2.44
N GLY A 197 21.04 0.99 3.25
CA GLY A 197 20.77 1.23 4.68
C GLY A 197 19.50 2.03 4.98
N ILE A 198 18.75 2.45 3.98
CA ILE A 198 17.45 3.08 4.22
C ILE A 198 16.40 2.02 4.59
N VAL A 199 15.78 2.21 5.76
CA VAL A 199 14.71 1.33 6.25
C VAL A 199 13.41 1.61 5.48
N CYS A 200 12.74 0.55 5.12
CA CYS A 200 11.50 0.60 4.36
C CYS A 200 10.56 -0.52 4.81
N ALA A 201 9.37 -0.16 5.23
CA ALA A 201 8.26 -1.08 5.52
C ALA A 201 7.36 -1.14 4.29
N ASN A 202 7.18 -2.32 3.66
CA ASN A 202 6.45 -2.39 2.40
C ASN A 202 5.56 -3.62 2.26
N LYS A 203 4.61 -3.55 1.33
CA LYS A 203 3.83 -4.68 0.84
C LYS A 203 3.76 -4.63 -0.68
N THR A 204 4.23 -5.70 -1.31
CA THR A 204 4.18 -5.86 -2.76
C THR A 204 2.87 -6.48 -3.24
N GLY A 205 2.55 -6.24 -4.51
CA GLY A 205 1.54 -6.95 -5.27
C GLY A 205 2.05 -7.22 -6.67
N GLU A 206 1.91 -8.46 -7.14
CA GLU A 206 2.38 -8.86 -8.46
C GLU A 206 1.55 -9.96 -9.09
N THR A 207 1.46 -9.90 -10.41
CA THR A 207 1.12 -10.98 -11.34
C THR A 207 2.01 -10.84 -12.57
N SER A 208 1.81 -11.67 -13.58
CA SER A 208 2.49 -11.52 -14.88
C SER A 208 2.20 -10.18 -15.60
N SER A 209 1.13 -9.48 -15.22
CA SER A 209 0.65 -8.26 -15.89
C SER A 209 0.63 -7.00 -15.03
N VAL A 210 0.80 -7.12 -13.71
CA VAL A 210 0.81 -5.98 -12.78
C VAL A 210 1.99 -6.07 -11.83
N GLN A 211 2.58 -4.91 -11.51
CA GLN A 211 3.64 -4.79 -10.52
C GLN A 211 3.32 -3.59 -9.62
N HIS A 212 3.12 -3.85 -8.32
CA HIS A 212 2.78 -2.84 -7.34
C HIS A 212 3.69 -2.92 -6.13
N ASP A 213 3.88 -1.78 -5.47
CA ASP A 213 4.48 -1.71 -4.14
C ASP A 213 3.92 -0.52 -3.38
N MET A 214 3.69 -0.68 -2.08
CA MET A 214 3.27 0.35 -1.16
C MET A 214 4.20 0.35 0.05
N ALA A 215 4.75 1.51 0.40
CA ALA A 215 5.85 1.59 1.35
C ALA A 215 5.80 2.81 2.27
N ILE A 216 6.24 2.63 3.53
CA ILE A 216 6.70 3.68 4.42
C ILE A 216 8.22 3.69 4.35
N VAL A 217 8.81 4.79 3.93
CA VAL A 217 10.26 4.95 3.81
C VAL A 217 10.77 5.86 4.92
N TYR A 218 11.78 5.39 5.66
CA TYR A 218 12.42 6.13 6.73
C TYR A 218 13.66 6.85 6.18
N GLY A 219 13.44 8.05 5.65
CA GLY A 219 14.50 8.84 5.02
C GLY A 219 15.34 9.63 6.03
N LYS A 220 16.49 10.15 5.56
CA LYS A 220 17.43 10.89 6.42
C LYS A 220 16.93 12.28 6.85
N LYS A 221 16.14 12.96 6.01
CA LYS A 221 15.56 14.29 6.31
C LYS A 221 14.08 14.23 6.65
N THR A 222 13.36 13.37 5.95
CA THR A 222 11.93 13.15 6.19
C THR A 222 11.53 11.72 5.90
N ASN A 223 10.56 11.21 6.67
CA ASN A 223 9.86 9.96 6.38
C ASN A 223 8.70 10.24 5.44
N TYR A 224 8.39 9.30 4.58
CA TYR A 224 7.31 9.47 3.60
C TYR A 224 6.63 8.15 3.26
N VAL A 225 5.42 8.27 2.73
CA VAL A 225 4.69 7.16 2.11
C VAL A 225 4.87 7.25 0.60
N LEU A 226 5.14 6.12 -0.03
CA LEU A 226 5.20 5.97 -1.48
C LEU A 226 4.42 4.72 -1.89
N CYS A 227 3.41 4.90 -2.74
CA CYS A 227 2.64 3.80 -3.32
C CYS A 227 2.69 3.92 -4.85
N ILE A 228 3.08 2.84 -5.52
CA ILE A 228 3.21 2.76 -6.97
C ILE A 228 2.43 1.56 -7.46
N PHE A 229 1.46 1.81 -8.32
CA PHE A 229 0.69 0.80 -9.04
C PHE A 229 1.01 0.90 -10.51
N SER A 230 1.32 -0.22 -11.14
CA SER A 230 1.71 -0.25 -12.56
C SER A 230 1.25 -1.52 -13.26
N GLU A 231 0.86 -1.38 -14.54
CA GLU A 231 0.38 -2.45 -15.41
C GLU A 231 0.62 -2.10 -16.90
N GLY A 232 0.35 -3.04 -17.80
CA GLY A 232 0.32 -2.76 -19.24
C GLY A 232 1.69 -2.67 -19.92
N ALA A 233 2.74 -3.23 -19.30
CA ALA A 233 4.05 -3.41 -19.89
C ALA A 233 4.69 -4.72 -19.39
N SER A 234 5.88 -5.08 -19.88
CA SER A 234 6.61 -6.25 -19.38
C SER A 234 7.00 -6.10 -17.91
N GLU A 235 7.14 -7.21 -17.21
CA GLU A 235 7.53 -7.23 -15.80
C GLU A 235 8.82 -6.44 -15.55
N ASP A 236 9.88 -6.70 -16.31
CA ASP A 236 11.17 -6.01 -16.17
C ASP A 236 11.02 -4.50 -16.36
N HIS A 237 10.21 -4.07 -17.33
CA HIS A 237 9.94 -2.67 -17.60
C HIS A 237 9.24 -2.02 -16.38
N LEU A 238 8.19 -2.65 -15.85
CA LEU A 238 7.46 -2.14 -14.68
C LEU A 238 8.35 -2.10 -13.43
N LEU A 239 9.17 -3.13 -13.20
CA LEU A 239 10.11 -3.17 -12.07
C LEU A 239 11.16 -2.07 -12.14
N TYR A 240 11.74 -1.83 -13.33
CA TYR A 240 12.70 -0.75 -13.52
C TYR A 240 12.05 0.63 -13.28
N GLY A 241 10.82 0.84 -13.77
CA GLY A 241 10.07 2.07 -13.54
C GLY A 241 9.79 2.32 -12.05
N ILE A 242 9.37 1.29 -11.30
CA ILE A 242 9.16 1.40 -9.85
C ILE A 242 10.45 1.84 -9.13
N ARG A 243 11.58 1.22 -9.44
CA ARG A 243 12.89 1.55 -8.84
C ARG A 243 13.32 2.98 -9.19
N SER A 244 13.10 3.39 -10.44
CA SER A 244 13.42 4.74 -10.92
C SER A 244 12.58 5.81 -10.22
N ILE A 245 11.27 5.58 -10.05
CA ILE A 245 10.38 6.48 -9.31
C ILE A 245 10.83 6.54 -7.84
N SER A 246 11.10 5.40 -7.21
CA SER A 246 11.56 5.32 -5.82
C SER A 246 12.84 6.16 -5.60
N SER A 247 13.82 6.02 -6.49
CA SER A 247 15.07 6.79 -6.42
C SER A 247 14.83 8.29 -6.57
N ARG A 248 14.01 8.71 -7.54
CA ARG A 248 13.67 10.13 -7.76
C ARG A 248 12.96 10.75 -6.57
N VAL A 249 11.98 10.04 -6.00
CA VAL A 249 11.23 10.50 -4.82
C VAL A 249 12.15 10.64 -3.62
N TYR A 250 13.02 9.65 -3.37
CA TYR A 250 13.99 9.73 -2.28
C TYR A 250 14.93 10.92 -2.47
N GLN A 251 15.46 11.12 -3.66
CA GLN A 251 16.34 12.24 -3.96
C GLN A 251 15.64 13.59 -3.77
N TYR A 252 14.40 13.73 -4.19
CA TYR A 252 13.63 14.97 -4.00
C TYR A 252 13.39 15.29 -2.52
N LEU A 253 12.97 14.29 -1.73
CA LEU A 253 12.58 14.49 -0.33
C LEU A 253 13.77 14.49 0.65
N ASN A 254 14.90 13.86 0.31
CA ASN A 254 15.99 13.56 1.25
C ASN A 254 17.38 14.03 0.81
N LYS A 255 17.46 14.85 -0.24
CA LYS A 255 18.70 15.55 -0.62
C LYS A 255 19.11 16.66 0.33
#